data_b09654cb06248a6796037aa5c9f5b0bb
#
_entry.id   b09654cb06248a6796037aa5c9f5b0bb
#
_cell.length_a   1.000
_cell.length_b   1.000
_cell.length_c   1.000
_cell.angle_alpha   90.00
_cell.angle_beta   90.00
_cell.angle_gamma   90.00
#
_symmetry.space_group_name_H-M   'P 1'
#
loop_
_entity.id
_entity.type
_entity.pdbx_description
1 polymer ?
#
loop_
_entity_poly.entity_id
_entity_poly.type
_entity_poly.pdbx_seq_one_letter_code
_entity_poly.pdbx_strand_id
1 'polypeptide(L)'
;METPEPSTSRKELFPVPSTSGASDEQPSASETPDQGSSEDAGSRTSSGLRHALEGLNVNASGSVLQEAEMYFLQKENQELKAKLAHLSTTFSFEHIKDDAQLINMYTGIPNVHLFQTLFALFEHRELTYCLGWTVGIIPKRGQLLITLMKLRINLLQLDLACRFNCSTTTIANIVSTWIHALHETLFCQLMKEIPSRQKNRLCLPGCFSVFSNCRIVLDCTEVKYIKPKSLATQKMTYSAYKRQNTVKGLVGVAPNGVITFVRELYPGSTSDKKIVADCGILGKLQVGDMILADKGFLIKDILPAGVDLNLPPFLTTAQFTPEQAVQTRTIARARIHVERAIRRIKCWKIL
;
A
#
# COMPACT_ATOMS: atom_id res chain seq x y z
N MET A 1 -1.75 3.57 50.43
CA MET A 1 -2.13 4.52 49.38
C MET A 1 -1.75 3.86 48.07
N GLU A 2 -2.69 3.10 47.52
CA GLU A 2 -2.55 2.34 46.27
C GLU A 2 -2.95 3.25 45.14
N THR A 3 -2.10 3.34 44.12
CA THR A 3 -2.38 4.02 42.83
C THR A 3 -3.14 3.06 41.94
N PRO A 4 -4.25 3.44 41.29
CA PRO A 4 -4.98 2.56 40.39
C PRO A 4 -4.30 2.52 39.03
N GLU A 5 -4.11 1.30 38.49
CA GLU A 5 -3.69 1.03 37.14
C GLU A 5 -4.77 1.47 36.11
N PRO A 6 -4.38 1.96 34.92
CA PRO A 6 -5.33 2.31 33.88
C PRO A 6 -5.80 1.05 33.15
N SER A 7 -7.09 0.74 33.25
CA SER A 7 -7.75 -0.31 32.49
C SER A 7 -7.79 0.05 31.01
N THR A 8 -7.04 -0.68 30.20
CA THR A 8 -7.12 -0.64 28.72
C THR A 8 -8.32 -1.46 28.24
N SER A 9 -9.47 -0.85 28.15
CA SER A 9 -10.60 -1.42 27.40
C SER A 9 -10.43 -1.10 25.92
N ARG A 10 -9.84 -2.03 25.16
CA ARG A 10 -9.94 -2.07 23.69
C ARG A 10 -11.39 -2.34 23.31
N LYS A 11 -12.11 -1.34 22.86
CA LYS A 11 -13.36 -1.53 22.14
C LYS A 11 -13.04 -2.01 20.72
N GLU A 12 -13.26 -3.28 20.46
CA GLU A 12 -13.26 -3.83 19.10
C GLU A 12 -14.40 -3.20 18.31
N LEU A 13 -14.07 -2.44 17.29
CA LEU A 13 -15.04 -1.71 16.47
C LEU A 13 -15.69 -2.55 15.35
N PHE A 14 -15.18 -3.75 15.07
CA PHE A 14 -15.75 -4.65 14.05
C PHE A 14 -15.61 -6.12 14.47
N PRO A 15 -16.71 -6.92 14.44
CA PRO A 15 -16.62 -8.36 14.66
C PRO A 15 -15.96 -9.06 13.46
N VAL A 16 -15.01 -9.94 13.75
CA VAL A 16 -14.43 -10.88 12.80
C VAL A 16 -15.48 -11.95 12.49
N PRO A 17 -15.79 -12.29 11.22
CA PRO A 17 -16.70 -13.38 10.93
C PRO A 17 -16.06 -14.73 11.25
N SER A 18 -16.63 -15.46 12.19
CA SER A 18 -16.32 -16.85 12.47
C SER A 18 -16.75 -17.73 11.31
N THR A 19 -15.84 -18.53 10.80
CA THR A 19 -16.10 -19.62 9.84
C THR A 19 -16.76 -20.77 10.58
N SER A 20 -18.06 -20.99 10.37
CA SER A 20 -18.75 -22.24 10.66
C SER A 20 -18.99 -22.99 9.36
N GLY A 21 -18.68 -24.28 9.38
CA GLY A 21 -18.67 -25.19 8.25
C GLY A 21 -20.03 -25.38 7.56
N ALA A 22 -19.93 -25.74 6.30
CA ALA A 22 -20.98 -26.38 5.55
C ALA A 22 -20.40 -27.60 4.82
N SER A 23 -21.06 -28.69 5.08
CA SER A 23 -20.88 -30.06 4.65
C SER A 23 -21.01 -30.26 3.14
N ASP A 24 -20.32 -31.29 2.71
CA ASP A 24 -20.36 -32.05 1.47
C ASP A 24 -21.68 -32.09 0.69
N GLU A 25 -21.60 -31.81 -0.60
CA GLU A 25 -22.36 -32.50 -1.64
C GLU A 25 -21.50 -32.59 -2.91
N GLN A 26 -21.13 -33.84 -3.25
CA GLN A 26 -20.57 -34.18 -4.55
C GLN A 26 -21.71 -34.32 -5.58
N PRO A 27 -21.48 -33.94 -6.83
CA PRO A 27 -22.12 -34.60 -7.98
C PRO A 27 -21.13 -35.48 -8.73
N SER A 28 -21.67 -36.63 -9.05
CA SER A 28 -21.16 -37.78 -9.78
C SER A 28 -20.52 -37.45 -11.14
N ALA A 29 -19.61 -38.35 -11.47
CA ALA A 29 -18.87 -38.47 -12.72
C ALA A 29 -19.76 -38.67 -13.96
N SER A 30 -19.34 -38.10 -15.08
CA SER A 30 -19.35 -38.78 -16.36
C SER A 30 -18.45 -38.06 -17.38
N GLU A 31 -17.74 -38.92 -18.11
CA GLU A 31 -17.15 -38.74 -19.41
C GLU A 31 -15.79 -38.06 -19.56
N THR A 32 -14.82 -38.97 -19.71
CA THR A 32 -13.51 -38.72 -20.35
C THR A 32 -13.68 -38.50 -21.84
N PRO A 33 -12.90 -37.64 -22.47
CA PRO A 33 -12.36 -37.89 -23.79
C PRO A 33 -10.84 -38.00 -23.75
N ASP A 34 -10.42 -39.11 -24.22
CA ASP A 34 -9.34 -39.40 -25.16
C ASP A 34 -7.96 -38.76 -24.91
N GLN A 35 -7.05 -39.67 -24.60
CA GLN A 35 -5.62 -39.47 -24.54
C GLN A 35 -5.09 -39.17 -25.96
N GLY A 36 -4.77 -37.91 -26.24
CA GLY A 36 -3.90 -37.50 -27.32
C GLY A 36 -2.45 -37.53 -26.84
N SER A 37 -1.76 -38.56 -27.22
CA SER A 37 -0.34 -38.82 -27.08
C SER A 37 0.53 -37.62 -27.50
N SER A 38 1.22 -37.02 -26.51
CA SER A 38 2.40 -36.19 -26.70
C SER A 38 3.62 -36.84 -26.08
N GLU A 39 3.89 -38.04 -26.45
CA GLU A 39 5.21 -38.66 -26.36
C GLU A 39 5.94 -38.50 -27.68
N ASP A 40 7.25 -38.21 -27.59
CA ASP A 40 8.22 -38.42 -28.64
C ASP A 40 8.61 -37.26 -29.60
N ALA A 41 9.08 -36.16 -29.05
CA ALA A 41 9.94 -35.24 -29.81
C ALA A 41 11.43 -35.27 -29.37
N GLY A 42 11.74 -35.82 -28.20
CA GLY A 42 13.11 -35.89 -27.68
C GLY A 42 13.89 -37.15 -28.05
N SER A 43 13.17 -38.24 -28.38
CA SER A 43 13.81 -39.55 -28.72
C SER A 43 14.22 -39.66 -30.19
N ARG A 44 13.66 -38.86 -31.10
CA ARG A 44 13.90 -38.98 -32.53
C ARG A 44 15.21 -38.40 -33.04
N THR A 45 15.84 -37.47 -32.31
CA THR A 45 17.10 -36.86 -32.76
C THR A 45 18.32 -37.70 -32.51
N SER A 46 18.40 -38.41 -31.39
CA SER A 46 19.53 -39.29 -31.09
C SER A 46 19.51 -40.61 -31.87
N SER A 47 18.31 -41.18 -32.12
CA SER A 47 18.12 -42.37 -32.94
C SER A 47 18.37 -42.10 -34.43
N GLY A 48 17.94 -40.95 -34.95
CA GLY A 48 18.20 -40.55 -36.34
C GLY A 48 19.68 -40.31 -36.65
N LEU A 49 20.44 -39.80 -35.70
CA LEU A 49 21.89 -39.60 -35.84
C LEU A 49 22.66 -40.91 -35.81
N ARG A 50 22.27 -41.87 -34.97
CA ARG A 50 22.88 -43.22 -34.95
C ARG A 50 22.66 -43.95 -36.26
N HIS A 51 21.46 -43.91 -36.84
CA HIS A 51 21.17 -44.52 -38.13
C HIS A 51 21.87 -43.83 -39.30
N ALA A 52 22.06 -42.52 -39.27
CA ALA A 52 22.82 -41.78 -40.27
C ALA A 52 24.34 -42.03 -40.19
N LEU A 53 24.87 -42.32 -39.00
CA LEU A 53 26.29 -42.65 -38.80
C LEU A 53 26.61 -44.13 -39.10
N GLU A 54 25.64 -45.03 -38.95
CA GLU A 54 25.83 -46.45 -39.32
C GLU A 54 25.93 -46.66 -40.86
N GLY A 55 25.47 -45.71 -41.67
CA GLY A 55 25.59 -45.74 -43.14
C GLY A 55 26.92 -45.18 -43.67
N LEU A 56 27.72 -44.54 -42.83
CA LEU A 56 29.06 -44.03 -43.19
C LEU A 56 30.12 -44.99 -42.66
N ASN A 57 30.58 -45.85 -43.50
CA ASN A 57 31.70 -46.79 -43.21
C ASN A 57 33.01 -46.02 -43.02
N VAL A 58 33.11 -45.28 -41.91
CA VAL A 58 34.32 -44.56 -41.52
C VAL A 58 34.80 -45.21 -40.20
N ASN A 59 35.97 -45.81 -40.23
CA ASN A 59 36.75 -46.22 -39.05
C ASN A 59 37.13 -45.00 -38.24
N ALA A 60 36.13 -44.29 -37.69
CA ALA A 60 36.33 -43.22 -36.69
C ALA A 60 36.60 -43.90 -35.36
N SER A 61 37.77 -43.66 -34.80
CA SER A 61 38.10 -44.13 -33.46
C SER A 61 36.99 -43.69 -32.47
N GLY A 62 36.58 -44.56 -31.52
CA GLY A 62 35.52 -44.31 -30.54
C GLY A 62 35.61 -42.96 -29.83
N SER A 63 36.76 -42.35 -29.79
CA SER A 63 37.06 -41.02 -29.24
C SER A 63 36.35 -39.89 -30.01
N VAL A 64 36.33 -39.92 -31.37
CA VAL A 64 35.74 -38.85 -32.19
C VAL A 64 34.20 -38.87 -32.09
N LEU A 65 33.60 -40.07 -31.97
CA LEU A 65 32.15 -40.22 -31.75
C LEU A 65 31.75 -39.69 -30.36
N GLN A 66 32.54 -39.98 -29.34
CA GLN A 66 32.30 -39.49 -27.99
C GLN A 66 32.45 -37.97 -27.91
N GLU A 67 33.44 -37.37 -28.58
CA GLU A 67 33.62 -35.91 -28.62
C GLU A 67 32.46 -35.23 -29.35
N ALA A 68 31.95 -35.79 -30.45
CA ALA A 68 30.78 -35.27 -31.14
C ALA A 68 29.53 -35.37 -30.28
N GLU A 69 29.30 -36.48 -29.59
CA GLU A 69 28.18 -36.67 -28.68
C GLU A 69 28.25 -35.71 -27.50
N MET A 70 29.42 -35.52 -26.91
CA MET A 70 29.63 -34.52 -25.84
C MET A 70 29.34 -33.09 -26.34
N TYR A 71 29.79 -32.73 -27.52
CA TYR A 71 29.50 -31.41 -28.10
C TYR A 71 28.00 -31.16 -28.28
N PHE A 72 27.25 -32.12 -28.81
CA PHE A 72 25.79 -32.01 -28.98
C PHE A 72 25.07 -31.93 -27.62
N LEU A 73 25.47 -32.74 -26.65
CA LEU A 73 24.90 -32.70 -25.29
C LEU A 73 25.22 -31.38 -24.57
N GLN A 74 26.41 -30.82 -24.75
CA GLN A 74 26.77 -29.52 -24.21
C GLN A 74 25.93 -28.40 -24.86
N LYS A 75 25.73 -28.44 -26.17
CA LYS A 75 24.89 -27.47 -26.89
C LYS A 75 23.43 -27.55 -26.43
N GLU A 76 22.86 -28.75 -26.34
CA GLU A 76 21.51 -28.97 -25.86
C GLU A 76 21.35 -28.48 -24.40
N ASN A 77 22.34 -28.77 -23.56
CA ASN A 77 22.35 -28.31 -22.16
C ASN A 77 22.42 -26.76 -22.07
N GLN A 78 23.15 -26.10 -22.95
CA GLN A 78 23.17 -24.64 -23.05
C GLN A 78 21.82 -24.07 -23.51
N GLU A 79 21.20 -24.68 -24.52
CA GLU A 79 19.89 -24.29 -25.01
C GLU A 79 18.79 -24.51 -23.94
N LEU A 80 18.83 -25.64 -23.24
CA LEU A 80 17.90 -25.92 -22.14
C LEU A 80 18.11 -24.97 -20.95
N LYS A 81 19.36 -24.66 -20.62
CA LYS A 81 19.68 -23.66 -19.59
C LYS A 81 19.20 -22.26 -19.97
N ALA A 82 19.34 -21.86 -21.23
CA ALA A 82 18.83 -20.59 -21.73
C ALA A 82 17.30 -20.55 -21.69
N LYS A 83 16.61 -21.62 -22.10
CA LYS A 83 15.15 -21.76 -21.98
C LYS A 83 14.69 -21.74 -20.53
N LEU A 84 15.37 -22.46 -19.63
CA LEU A 84 15.11 -22.43 -18.19
C LEU A 84 15.31 -21.03 -17.61
N ALA A 85 16.39 -20.35 -17.97
CA ALA A 85 16.63 -18.97 -17.52
C ALA A 85 15.56 -18.02 -18.00
N HIS A 86 15.08 -18.17 -19.22
CA HIS A 86 13.96 -17.36 -19.76
C HIS A 86 12.61 -17.67 -19.09
N LEU A 87 12.35 -18.94 -18.76
CA LEU A 87 11.12 -19.37 -18.07
C LEU A 87 11.15 -19.10 -16.56
N SER A 88 12.32 -19.02 -15.95
CA SER A 88 12.50 -18.86 -14.50
C SER A 88 12.78 -17.41 -14.06
N THR A 89 12.52 -16.41 -14.92
CA THR A 89 12.63 -14.99 -14.52
C THR A 89 11.50 -14.61 -13.57
N THR A 90 11.60 -15.12 -12.33
CA THR A 90 10.76 -14.66 -11.24
C THR A 90 10.94 -13.14 -11.07
N PHE A 91 9.84 -12.40 -11.08
CA PHE A 91 9.88 -10.95 -10.93
C PHE A 91 10.59 -10.57 -9.62
N SER A 92 11.52 -9.65 -9.68
CA SER A 92 12.33 -9.23 -8.54
C SER A 92 12.61 -7.74 -8.58
N PHE A 93 13.18 -7.21 -7.50
CA PHE A 93 13.59 -5.80 -7.44
C PHE A 93 14.65 -5.46 -8.51
N GLU A 94 15.48 -6.42 -8.89
CA GLU A 94 16.53 -6.25 -9.90
C GLU A 94 15.98 -5.85 -11.29
N HIS A 95 14.75 -6.26 -11.60
CA HIS A 95 14.09 -5.92 -12.87
C HIS A 95 13.62 -4.46 -12.98
N ILE A 96 13.53 -3.75 -11.85
CA ILE A 96 12.99 -2.39 -11.80
C ILE A 96 13.96 -1.36 -11.22
N LYS A 97 15.07 -1.79 -10.60
CA LYS A 97 15.96 -0.89 -9.82
C LYS A 97 16.59 0.23 -10.65
N ASP A 98 16.83 -0.01 -11.94
CA ASP A 98 17.52 0.93 -12.82
C ASP A 98 16.56 1.88 -13.54
N ASP A 99 15.24 1.68 -13.39
CA ASP A 99 14.21 2.52 -13.97
C ASP A 99 13.35 3.19 -12.89
N ALA A 100 13.54 4.49 -12.70
CA ALA A 100 12.78 5.28 -11.72
C ALA A 100 11.28 5.33 -12.04
N GLN A 101 10.86 5.21 -13.31
CA GLN A 101 9.45 5.18 -13.69
C GLN A 101 8.81 3.86 -13.25
N LEU A 102 9.49 2.74 -13.45
CA LEU A 102 9.02 1.43 -12.99
C LEU A 102 8.96 1.35 -11.47
N ILE A 103 9.99 1.85 -10.77
CA ILE A 103 9.96 1.94 -9.31
C ILE A 103 8.73 2.73 -8.84
N ASN A 104 8.51 3.92 -9.39
CA ASN A 104 7.37 4.75 -9.00
C ASN A 104 6.03 4.08 -9.35
N MET A 105 5.94 3.45 -10.52
CA MET A 105 4.73 2.75 -10.94
C MET A 105 4.37 1.62 -9.97
N TYR A 106 5.33 0.74 -9.67
CA TYR A 106 5.08 -0.44 -8.84
C TYR A 106 5.01 -0.14 -7.35
N THR A 107 5.81 0.79 -6.85
CA THR A 107 5.97 1.02 -5.39
C THR A 107 5.39 2.35 -4.92
N GLY A 108 5.11 3.31 -5.80
CA GLY A 108 4.76 4.68 -5.44
C GLY A 108 5.94 5.51 -4.91
N ILE A 109 7.14 4.93 -4.85
CA ILE A 109 8.37 5.59 -4.41
C ILE A 109 9.06 6.20 -5.63
N PRO A 110 9.56 7.45 -5.55
CA PRO A 110 10.05 8.17 -6.73
C PRO A 110 11.36 7.63 -7.32
N ASN A 111 12.22 6.99 -6.54
CA ASN A 111 13.53 6.51 -6.99
C ASN A 111 14.07 5.36 -6.14
N VAL A 112 15.11 4.70 -6.64
CA VAL A 112 15.77 3.56 -5.99
C VAL A 112 16.38 3.92 -4.64
N HIS A 113 16.98 5.11 -4.51
CA HIS A 113 17.63 5.53 -3.28
C HIS A 113 16.63 5.61 -2.11
N LEU A 114 15.45 6.17 -2.33
CA LEU A 114 14.41 6.25 -1.30
C LEU A 114 13.82 4.87 -0.97
N PHE A 115 13.73 3.96 -1.97
CA PHE A 115 13.35 2.56 -1.69
C PHE A 115 14.39 1.86 -0.80
N GLN A 116 15.68 2.05 -1.09
CA GLN A 116 16.77 1.48 -0.29
C GLN A 116 16.79 2.08 1.13
N THR A 117 16.58 3.39 1.27
CA THR A 117 16.46 4.06 2.58
C THR A 117 15.29 3.49 3.39
N LEU A 118 14.13 3.28 2.74
CA LEU A 118 13.01 2.62 3.39
C LEU A 118 13.34 1.19 3.79
N PHE A 119 13.97 0.42 2.89
CA PHE A 119 14.33 -0.98 3.16
C PHE A 119 15.34 -1.10 4.31
N ALA A 120 16.30 -0.20 4.41
CA ALA A 120 17.31 -0.19 5.48
C ALA A 120 16.70 -0.15 6.89
N LEU A 121 15.51 0.43 7.07
CA LEU A 121 14.78 0.43 8.35
C LEU A 121 14.35 -0.98 8.79
N PHE A 122 14.28 -1.92 7.84
CA PHE A 122 13.76 -3.28 8.06
C PHE A 122 14.79 -4.38 7.79
N GLU A 123 15.95 -4.06 7.25
CA GLU A 123 16.95 -5.03 6.80
C GLU A 123 17.39 -5.97 7.94
N HIS A 124 17.71 -5.39 9.10
CA HIS A 124 18.14 -6.14 10.29
C HIS A 124 17.02 -6.45 11.27
N ARG A 125 15.80 -5.98 11.00
CA ARG A 125 14.66 -6.22 11.87
C ARG A 125 14.12 -7.63 11.66
N GLU A 126 13.90 -8.37 12.74
CA GLU A 126 13.15 -9.61 12.71
C GLU A 126 11.66 -9.30 12.54
N LEU A 127 11.03 -10.01 11.60
CA LEU A 127 9.61 -9.88 11.30
C LEU A 127 8.83 -11.03 11.94
N THR A 128 7.82 -10.70 12.72
CA THR A 128 6.86 -11.67 13.24
C THR A 128 5.76 -11.88 12.20
N TYR A 129 5.78 -13.04 11.56
CA TYR A 129 4.83 -13.33 10.47
C TYR A 129 3.43 -13.62 11.00
N CYS A 130 2.43 -12.96 10.40
CA CYS A 130 1.04 -12.99 10.85
C CYS A 130 0.40 -14.40 10.81
N LEU A 131 0.82 -15.27 9.88
CA LEU A 131 0.32 -16.64 9.79
C LEU A 131 1.16 -17.67 10.57
N GLY A 132 2.09 -17.22 11.42
CA GLY A 132 2.86 -18.08 12.33
C GLY A 132 4.01 -18.86 11.70
N TRP A 133 4.31 -18.68 10.41
CA TRP A 133 5.43 -19.31 9.72
C TRP A 133 6.24 -18.31 8.91
N THR A 134 7.56 -18.50 8.91
CA THR A 134 8.52 -17.58 8.27
C THR A 134 8.60 -17.83 6.77
N VAL A 135 8.58 -16.75 5.99
CA VAL A 135 8.78 -16.81 4.54
C VAL A 135 10.26 -16.68 4.23
N GLY A 136 10.93 -17.83 3.92
CA GLY A 136 12.35 -17.85 3.54
C GLY A 136 12.60 -17.82 2.03
N ILE A 137 11.62 -18.27 1.22
CA ILE A 137 11.76 -18.41 -0.24
C ILE A 137 11.94 -17.06 -0.97
N ILE A 138 11.42 -15.98 -0.41
CA ILE A 138 11.51 -14.63 -0.98
C ILE A 138 12.32 -13.76 -0.03
N PRO A 139 13.40 -13.10 -0.48
CA PRO A 139 14.20 -12.23 0.36
C PRO A 139 13.38 -11.02 0.85
N LYS A 140 13.71 -10.46 2.02
CA LYS A 140 12.98 -9.34 2.65
C LYS A 140 12.74 -8.16 1.69
N ARG A 141 13.73 -7.83 0.83
CA ARG A 141 13.59 -6.78 -0.21
C ARG A 141 12.46 -7.09 -1.20
N GLY A 142 12.37 -8.33 -1.64
CA GLY A 142 11.27 -8.81 -2.50
C GLY A 142 9.91 -8.79 -1.79
N GLN A 143 9.88 -9.13 -0.50
CA GLN A 143 8.66 -9.07 0.30
C GLN A 143 8.14 -7.63 0.46
N LEU A 144 9.04 -6.66 0.70
CA LEU A 144 8.68 -5.23 0.71
C LEU A 144 8.14 -4.80 -0.65
N LEU A 145 8.78 -5.20 -1.76
CA LEU A 145 8.32 -4.91 -3.10
C LEU A 145 6.89 -5.44 -3.35
N ILE A 146 6.63 -6.71 -3.03
CA ILE A 146 5.30 -7.33 -3.11
C ILE A 146 4.26 -6.48 -2.37
N THR A 147 4.57 -6.09 -1.15
CA THR A 147 3.65 -5.31 -0.31
C THR A 147 3.38 -3.94 -0.90
N LEU A 148 4.41 -3.23 -1.37
CA LEU A 148 4.24 -1.93 -2.01
C LEU A 148 3.45 -2.05 -3.33
N MET A 149 3.69 -3.09 -4.13
CA MET A 149 2.89 -3.38 -5.34
C MET A 149 1.42 -3.61 -4.98
N LYS A 150 1.14 -4.38 -3.93
CA LYS A 150 -0.22 -4.59 -3.43
C LYS A 150 -0.87 -3.27 -3.02
N LEU A 151 -0.20 -2.46 -2.22
CA LEU A 151 -0.72 -1.18 -1.75
C LEU A 151 -0.89 -0.16 -2.90
N ARG A 152 0.11 -0.04 -3.78
CA ARG A 152 0.15 0.98 -4.83
C ARG A 152 -0.80 0.70 -5.99
N ILE A 153 -0.81 -0.52 -6.50
CA ILE A 153 -1.52 -0.90 -7.73
C ILE A 153 -2.75 -1.77 -7.42
N ASN A 154 -2.81 -2.35 -6.21
CA ASN A 154 -3.84 -3.29 -5.76
C ASN A 154 -3.94 -4.56 -6.64
N LEU A 155 -2.79 -5.13 -7.02
CA LEU A 155 -2.74 -6.37 -7.77
C LEU A 155 -3.45 -7.50 -7.01
N LEU A 156 -4.06 -8.43 -7.77
CA LEU A 156 -4.64 -9.63 -7.17
C LEU A 156 -3.54 -10.48 -6.52
N GLN A 157 -3.87 -11.15 -5.42
CA GLN A 157 -2.92 -12.04 -4.74
C GLN A 157 -2.44 -13.17 -5.66
N LEU A 158 -3.31 -13.65 -6.55
CA LEU A 158 -2.96 -14.67 -7.55
C LEU A 158 -1.93 -14.13 -8.57
N ASP A 159 -2.11 -12.89 -9.07
CA ASP A 159 -1.15 -12.27 -9.98
C ASP A 159 0.23 -12.11 -9.32
N LEU A 160 0.26 -11.65 -8.06
CA LEU A 160 1.49 -11.55 -7.29
C LEU A 160 2.14 -12.94 -7.07
N ALA A 161 1.33 -13.96 -6.77
CA ALA A 161 1.81 -15.33 -6.59
C ALA A 161 2.48 -15.87 -7.87
N CYS A 162 1.87 -15.64 -9.03
CA CYS A 162 2.44 -16.01 -10.32
C CYS A 162 3.75 -15.27 -10.62
N ARG A 163 3.80 -13.95 -10.41
CA ARG A 163 5.01 -13.13 -10.67
C ARG A 163 6.20 -13.52 -9.79
N PHE A 164 5.94 -13.84 -8.52
CA PHE A 164 6.98 -14.16 -7.56
C PHE A 164 7.17 -15.67 -7.33
N ASN A 165 6.51 -16.50 -8.16
CA ASN A 165 6.58 -17.96 -8.12
C ASN A 165 6.38 -18.53 -6.72
N CYS A 166 5.26 -18.18 -6.08
CA CYS A 166 4.90 -18.65 -4.75
C CYS A 166 3.39 -18.82 -4.59
N SER A 167 2.94 -19.35 -3.46
CA SER A 167 1.50 -19.53 -3.21
C SER A 167 0.81 -18.20 -2.84
N THR A 168 -0.50 -18.12 -3.10
CA THR A 168 -1.34 -16.99 -2.67
C THR A 168 -1.34 -16.81 -1.15
N THR A 169 -1.23 -17.91 -0.39
CA THR A 169 -1.09 -17.88 1.08
C THR A 169 0.22 -17.25 1.50
N THR A 170 1.33 -17.53 0.78
CA THR A 170 2.61 -16.85 0.99
C THR A 170 2.49 -15.35 0.78
N ILE A 171 1.84 -14.91 -0.32
CA ILE A 171 1.56 -13.50 -0.58
C ILE A 171 0.74 -12.86 0.55
N ALA A 172 -0.33 -13.54 1.00
CA ALA A 172 -1.16 -13.05 2.11
C ALA A 172 -0.34 -12.86 3.39
N ASN A 173 0.50 -13.84 3.74
CA ASN A 173 1.37 -13.75 4.91
C ASN A 173 2.37 -12.59 4.79
N ILE A 174 3.04 -12.44 3.65
CA ILE A 174 3.98 -11.34 3.39
C ILE A 174 3.27 -9.99 3.54
N VAL A 175 2.16 -9.78 2.81
CA VAL A 175 1.46 -8.50 2.76
C VAL A 175 0.96 -8.09 4.15
N SER A 176 0.32 -9.02 4.89
CA SER A 176 -0.17 -8.74 6.24
C SER A 176 0.98 -8.39 7.19
N THR A 177 2.05 -9.18 7.18
CA THR A 177 3.23 -8.96 8.03
C THR A 177 3.89 -7.61 7.77
N TRP A 178 4.12 -7.29 6.50
CA TRP A 178 4.76 -6.04 6.14
C TRP A 178 3.89 -4.80 6.37
N ILE A 179 2.57 -4.91 6.23
CA ILE A 179 1.66 -3.81 6.60
C ILE A 179 1.80 -3.50 8.09
N HIS A 180 1.82 -4.50 8.96
CA HIS A 180 2.04 -4.30 10.40
C HIS A 180 3.42 -3.70 10.70
N ALA A 181 4.48 -4.22 10.08
CA ALA A 181 5.82 -3.70 10.28
C ALA A 181 5.97 -2.24 9.79
N LEU A 182 5.42 -1.91 8.62
CA LEU A 182 5.38 -0.55 8.09
C LEU A 182 4.57 0.39 8.98
N HIS A 183 3.40 -0.05 9.47
CA HIS A 183 2.57 0.73 10.38
C HIS A 183 3.32 1.04 11.67
N GLU A 184 3.92 0.04 12.31
CA GLU A 184 4.66 0.22 13.56
C GLU A 184 5.84 1.18 13.40
N THR A 185 6.61 1.05 12.31
CA THR A 185 7.80 1.86 12.09
C THR A 185 7.47 3.26 11.56
N LEU A 186 6.65 3.35 10.50
CA LEU A 186 6.41 4.64 9.86
C LEU A 186 5.31 5.44 10.55
N PHE A 187 4.23 4.79 10.97
CA PHE A 187 3.11 5.49 11.59
C PHE A 187 3.34 5.70 13.08
N CYS A 188 3.58 4.63 13.85
CA CYS A 188 3.66 4.75 15.30
C CYS A 188 4.92 5.50 15.78
N GLN A 189 6.05 5.40 15.07
CA GLN A 189 7.30 6.04 15.48
C GLN A 189 7.50 7.40 14.81
N LEU A 190 7.38 7.51 13.46
CA LEU A 190 7.69 8.76 12.75
C LEU A 190 6.56 9.78 12.81
N MET A 191 5.29 9.36 12.92
CA MET A 191 4.13 10.26 12.98
C MET A 191 3.60 10.44 14.40
N LYS A 192 4.41 10.16 15.42
CA LYS A 192 4.02 10.29 16.83
C LYS A 192 3.62 11.71 17.20
N GLU A 193 4.38 12.71 16.75
CA GLU A 193 4.19 14.12 17.09
C GLU A 193 4.00 14.99 15.85
N ILE A 194 3.15 16.02 15.94
CA ILE A 194 3.04 17.05 14.91
C ILE A 194 4.20 18.06 15.06
N PRO A 195 4.77 18.58 13.94
CA PRO A 195 5.88 19.53 14.01
C PRO A 195 5.53 20.78 14.82
N SER A 196 6.48 21.35 15.54
CA SER A 196 6.30 22.63 16.25
C SER A 196 6.14 23.80 15.27
N ARG A 197 5.54 24.92 15.71
CA ARG A 197 5.49 26.17 14.90
C ARG A 197 6.88 26.65 14.47
N GLN A 198 7.87 26.53 15.35
CA GLN A 198 9.25 26.90 15.03
C GLN A 198 9.79 26.04 13.87
N LYS A 199 9.57 24.73 13.93
CA LYS A 199 9.95 23.82 12.83
C LYS A 199 9.20 24.15 11.53
N ASN A 200 7.91 24.47 11.60
CA ASN A 200 7.13 24.86 10.43
C ASN A 200 7.65 26.17 9.80
N ARG A 201 8.07 27.14 10.62
CA ARG A 201 8.61 28.44 10.15
C ARG A 201 9.88 28.29 9.32
N LEU A 202 10.71 27.28 9.56
CA LEU A 202 11.93 27.03 8.80
C LEU A 202 11.67 26.67 7.32
N CYS A 203 10.48 26.18 6.99
CA CYS A 203 10.09 25.77 5.65
C CYS A 203 8.68 26.26 5.27
N LEU A 204 8.31 27.46 5.74
CA LEU A 204 6.98 28.02 5.52
C LEU A 204 6.86 28.56 4.08
N PRO A 205 5.90 28.03 3.28
CA PRO A 205 5.66 28.55 1.93
C PRO A 205 5.09 29.98 1.96
N GLY A 206 5.37 30.78 0.92
CA GLY A 206 4.92 32.17 0.83
C GLY A 206 3.40 32.37 0.94
N CYS A 207 2.59 31.35 0.55
CA CYS A 207 1.14 31.40 0.74
C CYS A 207 0.68 31.36 2.21
N PHE A 208 1.57 31.05 3.14
CA PHE A 208 1.32 31.09 4.58
C PHE A 208 1.88 32.34 5.28
N SER A 209 2.37 33.34 4.56
CA SER A 209 2.93 34.57 5.15
C SER A 209 1.97 35.24 6.14
N VAL A 210 0.67 35.26 5.83
CA VAL A 210 -0.39 35.80 6.71
C VAL A 210 -0.86 34.79 7.78
N PHE A 211 -0.40 33.55 7.74
CA PHE A 211 -0.74 32.47 8.66
C PHE A 211 0.52 31.92 9.34
N SER A 212 1.39 32.79 9.80
CA SER A 212 2.72 32.42 10.34
C SER A 212 2.68 31.53 11.59
N ASN A 213 1.56 31.50 12.30
CA ASN A 213 1.28 30.64 13.45
C ASN A 213 0.51 29.36 13.08
N CYS A 214 0.31 29.07 11.78
CA CYS A 214 -0.35 27.84 11.33
C CYS A 214 0.46 26.62 11.78
N ARG A 215 -0.19 25.80 12.60
CA ARG A 215 0.37 24.54 13.10
C ARG A 215 0.10 23.41 12.13
N ILE A 216 -1.14 23.32 11.65
CA ILE A 216 -1.63 22.22 10.84
C ILE A 216 -2.83 22.65 9.99
N VAL A 217 -2.93 22.10 8.79
CA VAL A 217 -4.10 22.21 7.92
C VAL A 217 -4.85 20.88 8.02
N LEU A 218 -6.13 20.92 8.37
CA LEU A 218 -6.98 19.74 8.53
C LEU A 218 -7.98 19.62 7.39
N ASP A 219 -8.18 18.39 6.94
CA ASP A 219 -9.27 18.04 6.03
C ASP A 219 -9.67 16.56 6.23
N CYS A 220 -10.94 16.24 5.95
CA CYS A 220 -11.42 14.87 5.96
C CYS A 220 -11.46 14.32 4.54
N THR A 221 -11.04 13.07 4.39
CA THR A 221 -11.19 12.36 3.13
C THR A 221 -12.04 11.11 3.32
N GLU A 222 -12.84 10.80 2.31
CA GLU A 222 -13.67 9.60 2.30
C GLU A 222 -13.15 8.60 1.27
N VAL A 223 -13.11 7.33 1.69
CA VAL A 223 -12.77 6.18 0.86
C VAL A 223 -14.02 5.32 0.70
N LYS A 224 -14.26 4.86 -0.51
CA LYS A 224 -15.43 4.00 -0.81
C LYS A 224 -15.32 2.70 -0.02
N TYR A 225 -16.42 2.31 0.59
CA TYR A 225 -16.54 1.06 1.34
C TYR A 225 -17.57 0.16 0.66
N ILE A 226 -17.27 -1.12 0.54
CA ILE A 226 -18.21 -2.09 -0.02
C ILE A 226 -19.47 -2.09 0.84
N LYS A 227 -20.66 -2.07 0.21
CA LYS A 227 -21.93 -2.05 0.92
C LYS A 227 -22.02 -3.22 1.89
N PRO A 228 -22.10 -2.97 3.21
CA PRO A 228 -22.17 -4.04 4.22
C PRO A 228 -23.47 -4.84 4.09
N LYS A 229 -23.44 -6.10 4.52
CA LYS A 229 -24.66 -6.92 4.57
C LYS A 229 -25.63 -6.48 5.67
N SER A 230 -25.12 -6.05 6.82
CA SER A 230 -25.93 -5.56 7.95
C SER A 230 -26.53 -4.18 7.66
N LEU A 231 -27.82 -4.00 7.83
CA LEU A 231 -28.50 -2.70 7.69
C LEU A 231 -27.98 -1.66 8.69
N ALA A 232 -27.66 -2.07 9.91
CA ALA A 232 -27.07 -1.19 10.92
C ALA A 232 -25.71 -0.63 10.46
N THR A 233 -24.83 -1.50 9.95
CA THR A 233 -23.52 -1.08 9.40
C THR A 233 -23.69 -0.25 8.13
N GLN A 234 -24.65 -0.56 7.27
CA GLN A 234 -24.96 0.28 6.09
C GLN A 234 -25.33 1.71 6.52
N LYS A 235 -26.22 1.86 7.50
CA LYS A 235 -26.64 3.16 8.02
C LYS A 235 -25.46 3.94 8.63
N MET A 236 -24.59 3.27 9.38
CA MET A 236 -23.39 3.88 9.97
C MET A 236 -22.37 4.34 8.92
N THR A 237 -22.16 3.57 7.87
CA THR A 237 -21.15 3.86 6.84
C THR A 237 -21.67 4.72 5.70
N TYR A 238 -22.98 4.98 5.61
CA TYR A 238 -23.57 5.77 4.52
C TYR A 238 -23.23 7.26 4.66
N SER A 239 -22.52 7.78 3.68
CA SER A 239 -22.24 9.22 3.54
C SER A 239 -23.34 9.87 2.69
N ALA A 240 -24.12 10.76 3.29
CA ALA A 240 -25.12 11.54 2.56
C ALA A 240 -24.46 12.43 1.49
N TYR A 241 -23.26 12.95 1.77
CA TYR A 241 -22.49 13.79 0.86
C TYR A 241 -22.03 13.01 -0.40
N LYS A 242 -21.52 11.78 -0.21
CA LYS A 242 -21.04 10.93 -1.32
C LYS A 242 -22.13 10.02 -1.89
N ARG A 243 -23.32 9.94 -1.26
CA ARG A 243 -24.45 9.07 -1.63
C ARG A 243 -24.07 7.60 -1.76
N GLN A 244 -23.10 7.15 -0.95
CA GLN A 244 -22.61 5.76 -0.93
C GLN A 244 -22.02 5.42 0.44
N ASN A 245 -21.76 4.12 0.68
CA ASN A 245 -21.07 3.68 1.89
C ASN A 245 -19.59 4.05 1.78
N THR A 246 -19.07 4.72 2.80
CA THR A 246 -17.69 5.19 2.88
C THR A 246 -17.13 5.00 4.28
N VAL A 247 -15.82 5.06 4.37
CA VAL A 247 -15.07 5.30 5.61
C VAL A 247 -14.34 6.62 5.48
N LYS A 248 -14.31 7.40 6.57
CA LYS A 248 -13.79 8.76 6.61
C LYS A 248 -12.52 8.83 7.45
N GLY A 249 -11.47 9.43 6.93
CA GLY A 249 -10.22 9.66 7.64
C GLY A 249 -9.88 11.14 7.74
N LEU A 250 -9.44 11.58 8.92
CA LEU A 250 -8.87 12.90 9.12
C LEU A 250 -7.40 12.91 8.72
N VAL A 251 -7.04 13.87 7.88
CA VAL A 251 -5.67 14.10 7.43
C VAL A 251 -5.23 15.48 7.90
N GLY A 252 -4.10 15.53 8.59
CA GLY A 252 -3.45 16.77 9.01
C GLY A 252 -2.12 16.94 8.28
N VAL A 253 -1.93 18.13 7.72
CA VAL A 253 -0.79 18.46 6.88
C VAL A 253 -0.10 19.69 7.44
N ALA A 254 1.23 19.64 7.60
CA ALA A 254 2.01 20.83 7.94
C ALA A 254 1.96 21.84 6.78
N PRO A 255 2.19 23.15 7.02
CA PRO A 255 2.16 24.16 5.97
C PRO A 255 3.01 23.86 4.74
N ASN A 256 4.12 23.13 4.88
CA ASN A 256 4.98 22.73 3.78
C ASN A 256 4.43 21.54 2.94
N GLY A 257 3.23 21.04 3.24
CA GLY A 257 2.59 19.96 2.48
C GLY A 257 2.95 18.55 2.93
N VAL A 258 3.68 18.38 4.02
CA VAL A 258 3.99 17.07 4.60
C VAL A 258 2.81 16.60 5.46
N ILE A 259 2.37 15.35 5.25
CA ILE A 259 1.35 14.70 6.10
C ILE A 259 1.99 14.43 7.46
N THR A 260 1.44 15.02 8.52
CA THR A 260 1.98 14.93 9.87
C THR A 260 1.00 14.35 10.88
N PHE A 261 -0.25 14.16 10.46
CA PHE A 261 -1.28 13.58 11.30
C PHE A 261 -2.27 12.77 10.45
N VAL A 262 -2.49 11.54 10.85
CA VAL A 262 -3.54 10.63 10.35
C VAL A 262 -3.99 9.79 11.53
N ARG A 263 -5.23 9.34 11.55
CA ARG A 263 -5.76 8.42 12.56
C ARG A 263 -6.66 7.37 11.93
N GLU A 264 -7.23 6.52 12.78
CA GLU A 264 -8.16 5.46 12.41
C GLU A 264 -9.28 6.00 11.51
N LEU A 265 -9.83 5.12 10.70
CA LEU A 265 -10.95 5.45 9.84
C LEU A 265 -12.27 5.39 10.63
N TYR A 266 -13.13 6.37 10.40
CA TYR A 266 -14.46 6.48 10.98
C TYR A 266 -15.53 6.08 9.97
N PRO A 267 -16.71 5.61 10.41
CA PRO A 267 -17.83 5.42 9.51
C PRO A 267 -18.21 6.71 8.76
N GLY A 268 -18.60 6.61 7.49
CA GLY A 268 -18.86 7.76 6.61
C GLY A 268 -19.92 8.74 7.10
N SER A 269 -20.85 8.31 7.95
CA SER A 269 -21.85 9.20 8.58
C SER A 269 -21.30 10.05 9.72
N THR A 270 -20.07 9.80 10.18
CA THR A 270 -19.48 10.53 11.32
C THR A 270 -19.17 11.97 10.93
N SER A 271 -19.58 12.94 11.77
CA SER A 271 -19.29 14.35 11.51
C SER A 271 -17.80 14.66 11.74
N ASP A 272 -17.27 15.64 11.01
CA ASP A 272 -15.88 16.08 11.12
C ASP A 272 -15.54 16.56 12.54
N LYS A 273 -16.49 17.22 13.20
CA LYS A 273 -16.37 17.64 14.61
C LYS A 273 -16.16 16.45 15.55
N LYS A 274 -16.95 15.38 15.38
CA LYS A 274 -16.80 14.16 16.20
C LYS A 274 -15.46 13.50 15.96
N ILE A 275 -15.00 13.43 14.71
CA ILE A 275 -13.68 12.88 14.37
C ILE A 275 -12.58 13.68 15.06
N VAL A 276 -12.63 15.02 15.00
CA VAL A 276 -11.62 15.88 15.66
C VAL A 276 -11.64 15.71 17.18
N ALA A 277 -12.82 15.56 17.79
CA ALA A 277 -12.92 15.34 19.24
C ALA A 277 -12.30 14.01 19.68
N ASP A 278 -12.47 12.95 18.88
CA ASP A 278 -12.08 11.58 19.25
C ASP A 278 -10.65 11.22 18.83
N CYS A 279 -10.11 11.83 17.77
CA CYS A 279 -8.84 11.40 17.14
C CYS A 279 -7.56 11.77 17.91
N GLY A 280 -7.68 12.53 19.02
CA GLY A 280 -6.55 12.92 19.85
C GLY A 280 -5.70 14.08 19.29
N ILE A 281 -6.10 14.76 18.19
CA ILE A 281 -5.38 15.91 17.65
C ILE A 281 -5.37 17.08 18.63
N LEU A 282 -6.46 17.28 19.38
CA LEU A 282 -6.61 18.39 20.32
C LEU A 282 -5.53 18.38 21.39
N GLY A 283 -5.15 17.22 21.91
CA GLY A 283 -4.07 17.06 22.90
C GLY A 283 -2.66 17.37 22.38
N LYS A 284 -2.49 17.54 21.07
CA LYS A 284 -1.20 17.88 20.44
C LYS A 284 -1.04 19.36 20.14
N LEU A 285 -2.09 20.14 20.34
CA LEU A 285 -2.12 21.59 20.09
C LEU A 285 -1.66 22.37 21.30
N GLN A 286 -1.04 23.52 21.06
CA GLN A 286 -0.51 24.41 22.07
C GLN A 286 -1.11 25.81 21.93
N VAL A 287 -1.13 26.57 23.02
CA VAL A 287 -1.54 27.98 23.03
C VAL A 287 -0.79 28.76 21.94
N GLY A 288 -1.53 29.55 21.17
CA GLY A 288 -1.05 30.30 20.01
C GLY A 288 -0.90 29.51 18.72
N ASP A 289 -1.26 28.22 18.69
CA ASP A 289 -1.37 27.45 17.46
C ASP A 289 -2.59 27.92 16.66
N MET A 290 -2.49 27.84 15.32
CA MET A 290 -3.62 28.06 14.43
C MET A 290 -3.86 26.78 13.60
N ILE A 291 -5.12 26.42 13.48
CA ILE A 291 -5.61 25.39 12.54
C ILE A 291 -6.23 26.07 11.35
N LEU A 292 -5.87 25.61 10.15
CA LEU A 292 -6.60 25.90 8.93
C LEU A 292 -7.49 24.70 8.58
N ALA A 293 -8.76 24.93 8.26
CA ALA A 293 -9.67 23.87 7.87
C ALA A 293 -10.75 24.36 6.89
N ASP A 294 -11.57 23.44 6.37
CA ASP A 294 -12.72 23.79 5.54
C ASP A 294 -13.91 24.27 6.35
N LYS A 295 -14.88 24.90 5.68
CA LYS A 295 -16.12 25.41 6.26
C LYS A 295 -16.89 24.37 7.09
N GLY A 296 -16.78 23.08 6.72
CA GLY A 296 -17.41 21.97 7.45
C GLY A 296 -16.86 21.72 8.85
N PHE A 297 -15.68 22.25 9.17
CA PHE A 297 -15.02 22.06 10.46
C PHE A 297 -15.53 23.06 11.51
N LEU A 298 -16.76 22.89 11.96
CA LEU A 298 -17.34 23.69 13.05
C LEU A 298 -16.84 23.21 14.42
N ILE A 299 -15.54 23.37 14.68
CA ILE A 299 -14.83 22.79 15.85
C ILE A 299 -14.40 23.84 16.87
N LYS A 300 -14.73 25.11 16.69
CA LYS A 300 -14.27 26.23 17.53
C LYS A 300 -14.55 26.02 19.01
N ASP A 301 -15.68 25.42 19.35
CA ASP A 301 -16.15 25.17 20.71
C ASP A 301 -15.43 23.99 21.41
N ILE A 302 -14.75 23.15 20.67
CA ILE A 302 -13.97 22.02 21.23
C ILE A 302 -12.46 22.26 21.22
N LEU A 303 -12.00 23.39 20.66
CA LEU A 303 -10.57 23.70 20.65
C LEU A 303 -10.04 24.08 22.03
N PRO A 304 -8.80 23.69 22.36
CA PRO A 304 -8.14 24.17 23.57
C PRO A 304 -8.06 25.69 23.62
N ALA A 305 -8.09 26.28 24.81
CA ALA A 305 -7.96 27.71 25.00
C ALA A 305 -6.66 28.25 24.36
N GLY A 306 -6.77 29.36 23.62
CA GLY A 306 -5.65 29.98 22.93
C GLY A 306 -5.21 29.29 21.63
N VAL A 307 -6.01 28.38 21.11
CA VAL A 307 -5.85 27.82 19.75
C VAL A 307 -6.83 28.49 18.80
N ASP A 308 -6.32 29.04 17.70
CA ASP A 308 -7.13 29.71 16.69
C ASP A 308 -7.59 28.74 15.59
N LEU A 309 -8.83 28.97 15.11
CA LEU A 309 -9.38 28.31 13.95
C LEU A 309 -9.62 29.30 12.83
N ASN A 310 -9.03 29.05 11.69
CA ASN A 310 -9.25 29.86 10.48
C ASN A 310 -10.01 29.05 9.43
N LEU A 311 -11.22 29.50 9.12
CA LEU A 311 -12.13 28.92 8.13
C LEU A 311 -12.40 29.95 7.04
N PRO A 312 -12.71 29.52 5.80
CA PRO A 312 -13.27 30.40 4.81
C PRO A 312 -14.54 31.10 5.31
N PRO A 313 -14.75 32.38 5.06
CA PRO A 313 -15.94 33.11 5.51
C PRO A 313 -17.22 32.45 4.97
N PHE A 314 -18.27 32.49 5.78
CA PHE A 314 -19.61 32.04 5.35
C PHE A 314 -20.26 33.13 4.52
N LEU A 315 -20.95 32.74 3.45
CA LEU A 315 -21.76 33.64 2.66
C LEU A 315 -23.05 33.94 3.44
N THR A 316 -23.09 35.12 4.06
CA THR A 316 -24.24 35.60 4.83
C THR A 316 -25.08 36.61 4.07
N THR A 317 -24.58 37.10 2.93
CA THR A 317 -25.23 38.05 2.02
C THR A 317 -25.27 37.46 0.61
N ALA A 318 -25.97 38.11 -0.33
CA ALA A 318 -26.08 37.63 -1.71
C ALA A 318 -24.70 37.48 -2.41
N GLN A 319 -23.70 38.26 -2.02
CA GLN A 319 -22.35 38.21 -2.55
C GLN A 319 -21.33 38.46 -1.44
N PHE A 320 -20.11 37.96 -1.63
CA PHE A 320 -18.99 38.28 -0.74
C PHE A 320 -18.59 39.75 -0.87
N THR A 321 -18.21 40.36 0.26
CA THR A 321 -17.48 41.65 0.18
C THR A 321 -16.10 41.46 -0.46
N PRO A 322 -15.47 42.54 -1.01
CA PRO A 322 -14.11 42.45 -1.54
C PRO A 322 -13.13 41.84 -0.54
N GLU A 323 -13.20 42.21 0.74
CA GLU A 323 -12.35 41.67 1.83
C GLU A 323 -12.57 40.18 2.05
N GLN A 324 -13.85 39.75 2.10
CA GLN A 324 -14.19 38.33 2.23
C GLN A 324 -13.73 37.52 1.01
N ALA A 325 -13.79 38.08 -0.19
CA ALA A 325 -13.28 37.45 -1.40
C ALA A 325 -11.76 37.28 -1.35
N VAL A 326 -11.00 38.31 -0.90
CA VAL A 326 -9.55 38.24 -0.71
C VAL A 326 -9.21 37.19 0.37
N GLN A 327 -9.89 37.22 1.51
CA GLN A 327 -9.69 36.24 2.59
C GLN A 327 -9.95 34.83 2.11
N THR A 328 -11.05 34.58 1.42
CA THR A 328 -11.37 33.25 0.85
C THR A 328 -10.27 32.76 -0.08
N ARG A 329 -9.79 33.62 -0.99
CA ARG A 329 -8.70 33.28 -1.91
C ARG A 329 -7.39 32.98 -1.18
N THR A 330 -7.08 33.71 -0.14
CA THR A 330 -5.85 33.51 0.66
C THR A 330 -5.90 32.19 1.41
N ILE A 331 -7.02 31.86 2.05
CA ILE A 331 -7.22 30.58 2.73
C ILE A 331 -7.19 29.41 1.72
N ALA A 332 -7.83 29.55 0.56
CA ALA A 332 -7.83 28.54 -0.48
C ALA A 332 -6.42 28.21 -0.98
N ARG A 333 -5.57 29.23 -1.18
CA ARG A 333 -4.16 29.05 -1.56
C ARG A 333 -3.36 28.25 -0.52
N ALA A 334 -3.60 28.48 0.76
CA ALA A 334 -2.95 27.74 1.84
C ALA A 334 -3.50 26.30 1.94
N ARG A 335 -4.82 26.10 1.77
CA ARG A 335 -5.46 24.79 1.84
C ARG A 335 -5.12 23.85 0.68
N ILE A 336 -4.65 24.35 -0.45
CA ILE A 336 -4.25 23.50 -1.59
C ILE A 336 -3.22 22.43 -1.19
N HIS A 337 -2.44 22.66 -0.13
CA HIS A 337 -1.44 21.71 0.36
C HIS A 337 -2.08 20.44 0.92
N VAL A 338 -3.18 20.54 1.69
CA VAL A 338 -3.88 19.36 2.21
C VAL A 338 -4.63 18.63 1.08
N GLU A 339 -5.22 19.34 0.14
CA GLU A 339 -5.88 18.76 -1.03
C GLU A 339 -4.89 17.96 -1.90
N ARG A 340 -3.70 18.50 -2.13
CA ARG A 340 -2.61 17.81 -2.83
C ARG A 340 -2.12 16.58 -2.05
N ALA A 341 -2.06 16.65 -0.72
CA ALA A 341 -1.69 15.51 0.12
C ALA A 341 -2.74 14.41 0.03
N ILE A 342 -4.03 14.73 0.14
CA ILE A 342 -5.14 13.80 -0.02
C ILE A 342 -5.13 13.18 -1.43
N ARG A 343 -4.88 13.96 -2.47
CA ARG A 343 -4.73 13.44 -3.83
C ARG A 343 -3.60 12.40 -3.92
N ARG A 344 -2.44 12.65 -3.28
CA ARG A 344 -1.34 11.68 -3.22
C ARG A 344 -1.73 10.40 -2.48
N ILE A 345 -2.45 10.50 -1.37
CA ILE A 345 -3.00 9.32 -0.66
C ILE A 345 -3.89 8.51 -1.61
N LYS A 346 -4.81 9.15 -2.31
CA LYS A 346 -5.75 8.49 -3.25
C LYS A 346 -5.09 7.93 -4.54
N CYS A 347 -3.80 8.20 -4.77
CA CYS A 347 -3.04 7.51 -5.82
C CYS A 347 -2.70 6.06 -5.46
N TRP A 348 -2.89 5.63 -4.21
CA TRP A 348 -2.71 4.26 -3.76
C TRP A 348 -4.02 3.50 -3.97
N LYS A 349 -4.01 2.57 -4.94
CA LYS A 349 -5.24 1.89 -5.41
C LYS A 349 -5.82 0.88 -4.41
N ILE A 350 -5.15 0.63 -3.31
CA ILE A 350 -5.72 -0.14 -2.20
C ILE A 350 -6.86 0.60 -1.49
N LEU A 351 -6.89 1.92 -1.61
CA LEU A 351 -7.95 2.81 -1.14
C LEU A 351 -9.00 3.01 -2.24
#